data_0e299c1f0b1514835ddd6a30fa67b85b
#
_entry.id   0e299c1f0b1514835ddd6a30fa67b85b
#
_cell.length_a   1.000
_cell.length_b   1.000
_cell.length_c   1.000
_cell.angle_alpha   90.00
_cell.angle_beta   90.00
_cell.angle_gamma   90.00
#
_symmetry.space_group_name_H-M   'P 1'
#
loop_
_entity.id
_entity.type
_entity.pdbx_description
1 polymer ?
#
loop_
_entity_poly.entity_id
_entity_poly.type
_entity_poly.pdbx_seq_one_letter_code
_entity_poly.pdbx_strand_id
1 'polypeptide(L)'
;AMAFRYFADEKVDVAVIEVGLGGRLDCTNIIRPDVCIITNISFDHTQFLGDTLAKIAGEKAGIIKSGIPVVIGETTPETKPVFLEKAQTTGAPIYFAEENDREDYPGIEYELKGLYQQKNARTILTALPLLKEAGYRLDGQAVRSGFARVVELTGLMGRWQKLQDSPTLICD
;
A
#
# COMPACT_ATOMS: atom_id res chain seq x y z
N ALA A 1 -3.04 -8.60 17.99
CA ALA A 1 -2.09 -9.30 18.89
C ALA A 1 -1.80 -10.73 18.42
N MET A 2 -2.81 -11.57 18.14
CA MET A 2 -2.59 -12.98 17.74
C MET A 2 -1.75 -13.11 16.45
N ALA A 3 -2.06 -12.34 15.40
CA ALA A 3 -1.30 -12.39 14.15
C ALA A 3 0.18 -12.03 14.35
N PHE A 4 0.49 -10.98 15.10
CA PHE A 4 1.88 -10.61 15.38
C PHE A 4 2.62 -11.67 16.19
N ARG A 5 1.94 -12.32 17.14
CA ARG A 5 2.51 -13.45 17.87
C ARG A 5 2.80 -14.63 16.93
N TYR A 6 1.84 -14.95 16.06
CA TYR A 6 2.00 -16.00 15.07
C TYR A 6 3.17 -15.73 14.13
N PHE A 7 3.28 -14.50 13.58
CA PHE A 7 4.42 -14.13 12.73
C PHE A 7 5.76 -14.26 13.45
N ALA A 8 5.80 -13.90 14.73
CA ALA A 8 7.01 -14.05 15.53
C ALA A 8 7.39 -15.51 15.78
N ASP A 9 6.40 -16.37 16.06
CA ASP A 9 6.60 -17.81 16.28
C ASP A 9 7.04 -18.52 14.99
N GLU A 10 6.45 -18.15 13.83
CA GLU A 10 6.81 -18.65 12.50
C GLU A 10 8.12 -18.03 11.95
N LYS A 11 8.63 -16.99 12.59
CA LYS A 11 9.86 -16.28 12.19
C LYS A 11 9.82 -15.83 10.73
N VAL A 12 8.70 -15.24 10.31
CA VAL A 12 8.54 -14.75 8.94
C VAL A 12 9.60 -13.70 8.61
N ASP A 13 10.15 -13.75 7.39
CA ASP A 13 11.14 -12.78 6.92
C ASP A 13 10.52 -11.41 6.64
N VAL A 14 9.27 -11.38 6.19
CA VAL A 14 8.52 -10.15 5.85
C VAL A 14 7.06 -10.30 6.31
N ALA A 15 6.51 -9.23 6.88
CA ALA A 15 5.10 -9.13 7.18
C ALA A 15 4.51 -7.89 6.49
N VAL A 16 3.49 -8.10 5.64
CA VAL A 16 2.69 -7.03 5.06
C VAL A 16 1.45 -6.84 5.93
N ILE A 17 1.35 -5.69 6.58
CA ILE A 17 0.31 -5.41 7.56
C ILE A 17 -0.70 -4.42 6.99
N GLU A 18 -1.93 -4.86 6.80
CA GLU A 18 -3.03 -4.00 6.40
C GLU A 18 -3.71 -3.40 7.63
N VAL A 19 -3.96 -2.09 7.58
CA VAL A 19 -4.75 -1.35 8.58
C VAL A 19 -6.21 -1.72 8.44
N GLY A 20 -6.86 -2.05 9.56
CA GLY A 20 -8.28 -2.41 9.56
C GLY A 20 -9.19 -1.19 9.37
N LEU A 21 -8.96 -0.11 10.14
CA LEU A 21 -9.76 1.12 10.06
C LEU A 21 -8.93 2.36 10.39
N GLY A 22 -8.98 3.35 9.51
CA GLY A 22 -8.30 4.63 9.71
C GLY A 22 -6.78 4.48 9.69
N GLY A 23 -6.15 4.45 10.84
CA GLY A 23 -4.70 4.26 11.00
C GLY A 23 -4.22 4.67 12.38
N ARG A 24 -4.47 5.91 12.80
CA ARG A 24 -3.96 6.47 14.07
C ARG A 24 -4.29 5.61 15.30
N LEU A 25 -5.52 5.14 15.40
CA LEU A 25 -6.02 4.33 16.52
C LEU A 25 -6.19 2.86 16.17
N ASP A 26 -5.74 2.44 14.98
CA ASP A 26 -5.83 1.04 14.58
C ASP A 26 -4.91 0.16 15.44
N CYS A 27 -5.38 -1.03 15.77
CA CYS A 27 -4.63 -1.97 16.60
C CYS A 27 -3.35 -2.49 15.94
N THR A 28 -3.21 -2.34 14.61
CA THR A 28 -1.98 -2.66 13.89
C THR A 28 -0.92 -1.57 14.05
N ASN A 29 -1.29 -0.36 14.48
CA ASN A 29 -0.41 0.80 14.54
C ASN A 29 0.63 0.78 15.68
N ILE A 30 0.78 -0.35 16.35
CA ILE A 30 1.83 -0.59 17.36
C ILE A 30 3.19 -0.92 16.76
N ILE A 31 3.24 -1.24 15.47
CA ILE A 31 4.46 -1.65 14.77
C ILE A 31 5.34 -0.45 14.38
N ARG A 32 6.61 -0.74 14.12
CA ARG A 32 7.54 0.15 13.42
C ARG A 32 7.89 -0.49 12.07
N PRO A 33 7.27 -0.07 10.98
CA PRO A 33 7.50 -0.66 9.66
C PRO A 33 8.79 -0.14 9.01
N ASP A 34 9.26 -0.80 7.97
CA ASP A 34 10.35 -0.30 7.13
C ASP A 34 9.85 0.74 6.10
N VAL A 35 8.61 0.61 5.66
CA VAL A 35 7.92 1.56 4.76
C VAL A 35 6.44 1.64 5.15
N CYS A 36 5.89 2.84 5.19
CA CYS A 36 4.46 3.08 5.29
C CYS A 36 3.88 3.33 3.89
N ILE A 37 2.67 2.81 3.63
CA ILE A 37 1.96 3.05 2.36
C ILE A 37 0.54 3.49 2.67
N ILE A 38 0.09 4.59 2.05
CA ILE A 38 -1.29 5.05 2.05
C ILE A 38 -1.74 5.13 0.59
N THR A 39 -2.65 4.27 0.19
CA THR A 39 -3.01 4.10 -1.22
C THR A 39 -3.82 5.26 -1.77
N ASN A 40 -4.93 5.58 -1.13
CA ASN A 40 -5.80 6.71 -1.49
C ASN A 40 -6.67 7.15 -0.29
N ILE A 41 -7.36 8.26 -0.46
CA ILE A 41 -8.36 8.75 0.46
C ILE A 41 -9.70 8.88 -0.26
N SER A 42 -10.71 8.24 0.27
CA SER A 42 -12.09 8.34 -0.18
C SER A 42 -13.02 8.48 1.02
N PHE A 43 -14.24 8.91 0.77
CA PHE A 43 -15.28 8.92 1.81
C PHE A 43 -15.66 7.48 2.13
N ASP A 44 -15.18 7.00 3.26
CA ASP A 44 -15.52 5.70 3.83
C ASP A 44 -15.50 5.80 5.35
N HIS A 45 -16.37 5.04 6.01
CA HIS A 45 -16.49 5.04 7.47
C HIS A 45 -16.55 6.45 8.10
N THR A 46 -17.24 7.38 7.46
CA THR A 46 -17.25 8.81 7.83
C THR A 46 -17.73 9.05 9.27
N GLN A 47 -18.56 8.16 9.80
CA GLN A 47 -19.02 8.20 11.20
C GLN A 47 -17.88 8.00 12.22
N PHE A 48 -16.74 7.41 11.81
CA PHE A 48 -15.58 7.17 12.68
C PHE A 48 -14.37 8.02 12.28
N LEU A 49 -14.14 8.23 10.98
CA LEU A 49 -12.95 8.88 10.47
C LEU A 49 -13.12 10.37 10.20
N GLY A 50 -14.36 10.84 10.24
CA GLY A 50 -14.71 12.24 9.97
C GLY A 50 -15.39 12.44 8.62
N ASP A 51 -15.97 13.62 8.46
CA ASP A 51 -16.86 14.02 7.37
C ASP A 51 -16.17 14.79 6.24
N THR A 52 -14.84 14.89 6.28
CA THR A 52 -14.02 15.52 5.23
C THR A 52 -12.84 14.66 4.84
N LEU A 53 -12.39 14.77 3.58
CA LEU A 53 -11.20 14.04 3.10
C LEU A 53 -9.96 14.39 3.93
N ALA A 54 -9.81 15.63 4.37
CA ALA A 54 -8.70 16.04 5.24
C ALA A 54 -8.72 15.34 6.60
N LYS A 55 -9.89 15.17 7.24
CA LYS A 55 -10.00 14.43 8.50
C LYS A 55 -9.65 12.95 8.32
N ILE A 56 -10.19 12.32 7.27
CA ILE A 56 -9.89 10.92 6.94
C ILE A 56 -8.39 10.75 6.65
N ALA A 57 -7.80 11.70 5.91
CA ALA A 57 -6.35 11.70 5.65
C ALA A 57 -5.55 11.81 6.95
N GLY A 58 -5.98 12.64 7.91
CA GLY A 58 -5.36 12.76 9.23
C GLY A 58 -5.35 11.46 10.02
N GLU A 59 -6.47 10.71 10.02
CA GLU A 59 -6.54 9.40 10.67
C GLU A 59 -5.61 8.37 9.98
N LYS A 60 -5.59 8.33 8.64
CA LYS A 60 -4.69 7.43 7.90
C LYS A 60 -3.23 7.85 8.04
N ALA A 61 -2.93 9.14 8.05
CA ALA A 61 -1.58 9.67 8.30
C ALA A 61 -1.02 9.29 9.69
N GLY A 62 -1.87 8.83 10.60
CA GLY A 62 -1.45 8.31 11.91
C GLY A 62 -0.51 7.10 11.86
N ILE A 63 -0.40 6.41 10.72
CA ILE A 63 0.58 5.32 10.54
C ILE A 63 1.98 5.84 10.19
N ILE A 64 2.14 7.10 9.81
CA ILE A 64 3.45 7.69 9.49
C ILE A 64 4.29 7.78 10.77
N LYS A 65 5.43 7.11 10.77
CA LYS A 65 6.31 6.99 11.92
C LYS A 65 7.57 7.86 11.76
N SER A 66 8.18 8.23 12.89
CA SER A 66 9.37 9.06 12.90
C SER A 66 10.52 8.42 12.10
N GLY A 67 11.00 9.14 11.09
CA GLY A 67 12.11 8.74 10.24
C GLY A 67 11.84 7.58 9.30
N ILE A 68 10.60 7.06 9.23
CA ILE A 68 10.23 5.96 8.35
C ILE A 68 9.66 6.52 7.04
N PRO A 69 10.15 6.10 5.88
CA PRO A 69 9.64 6.57 4.60
C PRO A 69 8.16 6.20 4.41
N VAL A 70 7.40 7.12 3.81
CA VAL A 70 6.00 6.91 3.48
C VAL A 70 5.74 7.17 2.01
N VAL A 71 5.01 6.26 1.37
CA VAL A 71 4.51 6.41 0.00
C VAL A 71 3.02 6.71 0.05
N ILE A 72 2.62 7.79 -0.63
CA ILE A 72 1.23 8.18 -0.84
C ILE A 72 0.87 7.86 -2.30
N GLY A 73 -0.14 7.02 -2.51
CA GLY A 73 -0.56 6.58 -3.84
C GLY A 73 -1.26 7.69 -4.63
N GLU A 74 -2.32 8.24 -4.06
CA GLU A 74 -3.10 9.31 -4.67
C GLU A 74 -3.37 10.43 -3.67
N THR A 75 -3.39 11.67 -4.16
CA THR A 75 -3.72 12.84 -3.36
C THR A 75 -4.82 13.68 -4.00
N THR A 76 -5.40 14.55 -3.18
CA THR A 76 -6.24 15.66 -3.61
C THR A 76 -5.67 16.97 -3.04
N PRO A 77 -6.10 18.15 -3.53
CA PRO A 77 -5.70 19.42 -2.93
C PRO A 77 -5.99 19.51 -1.42
N GLU A 78 -6.99 18.76 -0.93
CA GLU A 78 -7.39 18.75 0.49
C GLU A 78 -6.55 17.78 1.33
N THR A 79 -6.07 16.67 0.75
CA THR A 79 -5.37 15.61 1.50
C THR A 79 -3.86 15.76 1.48
N LYS A 80 -3.28 16.28 0.39
CA LYS A 80 -1.83 16.44 0.24
C LYS A 80 -1.18 17.27 1.36
N PRO A 81 -1.74 18.43 1.76
CA PRO A 81 -1.18 19.22 2.86
C PRO A 81 -1.12 18.46 4.18
N VAL A 82 -2.13 17.61 4.46
CA VAL A 82 -2.19 16.81 5.69
C VAL A 82 -1.02 15.82 5.77
N PHE A 83 -0.72 15.15 4.66
CA PHE A 83 0.40 14.22 4.59
C PHE A 83 1.75 14.92 4.70
N LEU A 84 1.91 16.07 4.04
CA LEU A 84 3.13 16.88 4.12
C LEU A 84 3.40 17.35 5.55
N GLU A 85 2.39 17.91 6.22
CA GLU A 85 2.50 18.34 7.62
C GLU A 85 2.88 17.18 8.55
N LYS A 86 2.23 16.02 8.38
CA LYS A 86 2.53 14.86 9.19
C LYS A 86 3.94 14.34 8.95
N ALA A 87 4.38 14.24 7.70
CA ALA A 87 5.72 13.82 7.34
C ALA A 87 6.78 14.78 7.91
N GLN A 88 6.56 16.09 7.79
CA GLN A 88 7.43 17.11 8.36
C GLN A 88 7.55 16.96 9.88
N THR A 89 6.43 16.81 10.59
CA THR A 89 6.36 16.72 12.05
C THR A 89 7.09 15.46 12.57
N THR A 90 7.02 14.37 11.80
CA THR A 90 7.67 13.10 12.18
C THR A 90 9.08 12.94 11.61
N GLY A 91 9.54 13.87 10.75
CA GLY A 91 10.80 13.74 10.02
C GLY A 91 10.81 12.55 9.06
N ALA A 92 9.63 12.13 8.57
CA ALA A 92 9.48 11.01 7.65
C ALA A 92 9.75 11.46 6.20
N PRO A 93 10.62 10.78 5.44
CA PRO A 93 10.70 10.97 4.00
C PRO A 93 9.36 10.64 3.35
N ILE A 94 8.82 11.53 2.50
CA ILE A 94 7.53 11.33 1.85
C ILE A 94 7.70 11.29 0.33
N TYR A 95 7.00 10.37 -0.31
CA TYR A 95 7.01 10.13 -1.75
C TYR A 95 5.59 10.04 -2.26
N PHE A 96 5.28 10.75 -3.35
CA PHE A 96 3.98 10.72 -4.00
C PHE A 96 4.08 9.86 -5.26
N ALA A 97 3.33 8.76 -5.30
CA ALA A 97 3.38 7.83 -6.42
C ALA A 97 2.88 8.45 -7.72
N GLU A 98 1.94 9.40 -7.66
CA GLU A 98 1.44 10.13 -8.82
C GLU A 98 2.47 11.07 -9.48
N GLU A 99 3.54 11.41 -8.75
CA GLU A 99 4.66 12.23 -9.23
C GLU A 99 5.85 11.37 -9.71
N ASN A 100 5.73 10.04 -9.60
CA ASN A 100 6.78 9.11 -10.00
C ASN A 100 6.60 8.68 -11.46
N ASP A 101 7.36 9.31 -12.36
CA ASP A 101 7.38 8.99 -13.78
C ASP A 101 8.50 7.99 -14.17
N ARG A 102 9.11 7.32 -13.19
CA ARG A 102 10.20 6.37 -13.45
C ARG A 102 9.67 5.08 -14.07
N GLU A 103 10.23 4.71 -15.20
CA GLU A 103 10.07 3.38 -15.81
C GLU A 103 11.21 2.43 -15.37
N ASP A 104 11.36 2.25 -14.06
CA ASP A 104 12.42 1.38 -13.52
C ASP A 104 12.31 -0.09 -13.97
N TYR A 105 11.14 -0.49 -14.44
CA TYR A 105 10.84 -1.86 -14.86
C TYR A 105 10.05 -1.88 -16.17
N PRO A 106 10.66 -1.55 -17.32
CA PRO A 106 9.96 -1.56 -18.60
C PRO A 106 9.44 -2.96 -18.95
N GLY A 107 8.23 -3.00 -19.52
CA GLY A 107 7.61 -4.26 -19.96
C GLY A 107 7.05 -5.13 -18.83
N ILE A 108 6.72 -4.57 -17.66
CA ILE A 108 5.99 -5.29 -16.62
C ILE A 108 4.61 -5.70 -17.15
N GLU A 109 4.31 -6.99 -17.01
CA GLU A 109 2.97 -7.53 -17.19
C GLU A 109 2.22 -7.50 -15.87
N TYR A 110 0.98 -7.01 -15.91
CA TYR A 110 0.10 -6.96 -14.75
C TYR A 110 -0.98 -8.03 -14.86
N GLU A 111 -0.99 -9.00 -13.93
CA GLU A 111 -2.04 -10.02 -13.86
C GLU A 111 -3.38 -9.39 -13.46
N LEU A 112 -3.38 -8.53 -12.44
CA LEU A 112 -4.58 -7.86 -11.97
C LEU A 112 -4.98 -6.75 -12.96
N LYS A 113 -6.15 -6.93 -13.56
CA LYS A 113 -6.72 -5.99 -14.54
C LYS A 113 -7.70 -5.06 -13.83
N GLY A 114 -7.72 -3.82 -14.23
CA GLY A 114 -8.61 -2.79 -13.68
C GLY A 114 -7.88 -1.44 -13.64
N LEU A 115 -8.62 -0.36 -13.88
CA LEU A 115 -8.02 0.97 -13.94
C LEU A 115 -7.35 1.38 -12.62
N TYR A 116 -7.95 0.98 -11.49
CA TYR A 116 -7.40 1.26 -10.16
C TYR A 116 -6.10 0.46 -9.89
N GLN A 117 -5.90 -0.69 -10.54
CA GLN A 117 -4.69 -1.49 -10.36
C GLN A 117 -3.44 -0.82 -10.95
N GLN A 118 -3.60 0.03 -11.97
CA GLN A 118 -2.48 0.82 -12.49
C GLN A 118 -1.97 1.81 -11.44
N LYS A 119 -2.87 2.41 -10.67
CA LYS A 119 -2.53 3.32 -9.57
C LYS A 119 -1.87 2.56 -8.42
N ASN A 120 -2.42 1.40 -8.06
CA ASN A 120 -1.82 0.51 -7.05
C ASN A 120 -0.42 0.07 -7.47
N ALA A 121 -0.23 -0.32 -8.74
CA ALA A 121 1.07 -0.70 -9.28
C ALA A 121 2.08 0.44 -9.18
N ARG A 122 1.70 1.68 -9.54
CA ARG A 122 2.56 2.85 -9.40
C ARG A 122 2.96 3.08 -7.93
N THR A 123 2.03 2.90 -6.99
CA THR A 123 2.31 2.98 -5.56
C THR A 123 3.34 1.95 -5.11
N ILE A 124 3.17 0.69 -5.55
CA ILE A 124 4.12 -0.39 -5.27
C ILE A 124 5.50 -0.06 -5.88
N LEU A 125 5.56 0.30 -7.16
CA LEU A 125 6.81 0.64 -7.85
C LEU A 125 7.55 1.79 -7.17
N THR A 126 6.84 2.74 -6.58
CA THR A 126 7.45 3.83 -5.79
C THR A 126 8.01 3.32 -4.47
N ALA A 127 7.42 2.27 -3.87
CA ALA A 127 7.90 1.70 -2.62
C ALA A 127 9.11 0.76 -2.80
N LEU A 128 9.27 0.11 -3.96
CA LEU A 128 10.34 -0.89 -4.17
C LEU A 128 11.76 -0.36 -3.95
N PRO A 129 12.16 0.85 -4.41
CA PRO A 129 13.47 1.41 -4.10
C PRO A 129 13.72 1.56 -2.60
N LEU A 130 12.70 2.00 -1.86
CA LEU A 130 12.78 2.20 -0.41
C LEU A 130 12.97 0.86 0.33
N LEU A 131 12.32 -0.18 -0.13
CA LEU A 131 12.52 -1.53 0.40
C LEU A 131 13.92 -2.06 0.07
N LYS A 132 14.47 -1.78 -1.12
CA LYS A 132 15.86 -2.12 -1.43
C LYS A 132 16.85 -1.39 -0.52
N GLU A 133 16.62 -0.10 -0.25
CA GLU A 133 17.43 0.67 0.70
C GLU A 133 17.32 0.12 2.13
N ALA A 134 16.18 -0.42 2.52
CA ALA A 134 15.98 -1.13 3.78
C ALA A 134 16.63 -2.53 3.83
N GLY A 135 17.25 -2.99 2.73
CA GLY A 135 18.02 -4.24 2.66
C GLY A 135 17.28 -5.44 2.06
N TYR A 136 16.06 -5.25 1.54
CA TYR A 136 15.32 -6.32 0.87
C TYR A 136 15.92 -6.66 -0.50
N ARG A 137 16.02 -7.96 -0.80
CA ARG A 137 16.51 -8.45 -2.11
C ARG A 137 15.38 -8.44 -3.12
N LEU A 138 15.34 -7.40 -3.94
CA LEU A 138 14.33 -7.19 -4.97
C LEU A 138 15.04 -7.02 -6.31
N ASP A 139 15.33 -8.12 -7.01
CA ASP A 139 15.82 -8.05 -8.37
C ASP A 139 14.68 -7.83 -9.39
N GLY A 140 15.05 -7.46 -10.62
CA GLY A 140 14.07 -7.15 -11.65
C GLY A 140 13.21 -8.36 -12.06
N GLN A 141 13.70 -9.60 -11.92
CA GLN A 141 12.94 -10.80 -12.22
C GLN A 141 11.89 -11.07 -11.14
N ALA A 142 12.27 -10.95 -9.87
CA ALA A 142 11.35 -11.10 -8.73
C ALA A 142 10.19 -10.08 -8.84
N VAL A 143 10.50 -8.81 -9.17
CA VAL A 143 9.49 -7.77 -9.34
C VAL A 143 8.53 -8.12 -10.50
N ARG A 144 9.05 -8.48 -11.69
CA ARG A 144 8.20 -8.88 -12.83
C ARG A 144 7.34 -10.10 -12.50
N SER A 145 7.91 -11.12 -11.86
CA SER A 145 7.18 -12.32 -11.45
C SER A 145 6.07 -11.97 -10.45
N GLY A 146 6.35 -11.08 -9.49
CA GLY A 146 5.38 -10.63 -8.50
C GLY A 146 4.16 -9.94 -9.13
N PHE A 147 4.34 -9.12 -10.15
CA PHE A 147 3.22 -8.47 -10.85
C PHE A 147 2.48 -9.40 -11.82
N ALA A 148 3.18 -10.32 -12.47
CA ALA A 148 2.61 -11.22 -13.47
C ALA A 148 1.90 -12.44 -12.87
N ARG A 149 2.16 -12.80 -11.62
CA ARG A 149 1.70 -14.03 -10.96
C ARG A 149 1.14 -13.77 -9.56
N VAL A 150 0.39 -12.68 -9.39
CA VAL A 150 -0.15 -12.29 -8.07
C VAL A 150 -1.03 -13.38 -7.48
N VAL A 151 -1.99 -13.88 -8.25
CA VAL A 151 -2.96 -14.89 -7.81
C VAL A 151 -2.26 -16.19 -7.43
N GLU A 152 -1.34 -16.67 -8.28
CA GLU A 152 -0.59 -17.90 -8.02
C GLU A 152 0.29 -17.79 -6.77
N LEU A 153 1.00 -16.66 -6.61
CA LEU A 153 1.95 -16.46 -5.51
C LEU A 153 1.29 -16.16 -4.17
N THR A 154 0.09 -15.57 -4.17
CA THR A 154 -0.56 -15.08 -2.94
C THR A 154 -1.87 -15.78 -2.61
N GLY A 155 -2.46 -16.50 -3.57
CA GLY A 155 -3.81 -17.06 -3.41
C GLY A 155 -4.92 -16.00 -3.42
N LEU A 156 -4.65 -14.78 -3.92
CA LEU A 156 -5.63 -13.71 -3.98
C LEU A 156 -6.84 -14.12 -4.81
N MET A 157 -8.04 -13.94 -4.25
CA MET A 157 -9.32 -14.23 -4.90
C MET A 157 -10.21 -12.99 -4.95
N GLY A 158 -11.18 -12.97 -5.90
CA GLY A 158 -12.19 -11.92 -5.95
C GLY A 158 -11.67 -10.55 -6.39
N ARG A 159 -10.63 -10.47 -7.20
CA ARG A 159 -10.17 -9.21 -7.81
C ARG A 159 -10.17 -9.37 -9.34
N TRP A 160 -11.31 -9.12 -9.97
CA TRP A 160 -11.55 -9.35 -11.39
C TRP A 160 -11.20 -10.80 -11.81
N GLN A 161 -11.46 -11.73 -10.90
CA GLN A 161 -11.12 -13.13 -11.07
C GLN A 161 -12.10 -13.81 -12.04
N LYS A 162 -11.57 -14.32 -13.14
CA LYS A 162 -12.35 -15.12 -14.06
C LYS A 162 -12.49 -16.55 -13.54
N LEU A 163 -13.69 -16.93 -13.13
CA LEU A 163 -14.00 -18.25 -12.59
C LEU A 163 -14.38 -19.26 -13.67
N GLN A 164 -14.94 -18.79 -14.80
CA GLN A 164 -15.41 -19.63 -15.90
C GLN A 164 -15.36 -18.86 -17.21
N ASP A 165 -15.09 -19.58 -18.32
CA ASP A 165 -15.01 -19.02 -19.67
C ASP A 165 -16.37 -18.93 -20.39
N SER A 166 -17.19 -19.95 -20.23
CA SER A 166 -18.49 -20.03 -20.93
C SER A 166 -19.58 -20.62 -20.03
N PRO A 167 -20.61 -19.85 -19.66
CA PRO A 167 -20.65 -18.39 -19.80
C PRO A 167 -19.53 -17.73 -18.99
N THR A 168 -19.07 -16.53 -19.38
CA THR A 168 -18.04 -15.82 -18.65
C THR A 168 -18.54 -15.44 -17.27
N LEU A 169 -17.87 -15.94 -16.23
CA LEU A 169 -18.15 -15.62 -14.82
C LEU A 169 -16.93 -14.92 -14.22
N ILE A 170 -17.15 -13.70 -13.73
CA ILE A 170 -16.12 -12.87 -13.08
C ILE A 170 -16.58 -12.60 -11.65
N CYS A 171 -15.65 -12.72 -10.72
CA CYS A 171 -15.79 -12.33 -9.31
C CYS A 171 -14.87 -11.14 -9.03
N ASP A 172 -15.44 -10.06 -8.44
CA ASP A 172 -14.71 -8.86 -8.02
C ASP A 172 -15.19 -8.40 -6.64
#